data_b1c1b72ffafbf9ef919c5b03e43ebd72
#
_entry.id   b1c1b72ffafbf9ef919c5b03e43ebd72
#
_cell.length_a   1.000
_cell.length_b   1.000
_cell.length_c   1.000
_cell.angle_alpha   90.00
_cell.angle_beta   90.00
_cell.angle_gamma   90.00
#
_symmetry.space_group_name_H-M   'P 1'
#
loop_
_entity.id
_entity.type
_entity.pdbx_description
1 polymer ?
#
loop_
_entity_poly.entity_id
_entity_poly.type
_entity_poly.pdbx_seq_one_letter_code
_entity_poly.pdbx_strand_id
1 'polypeptide(L)'
;MREQQLKHGSRTRIKICGLTRPEDIQAVNQAKPDFAGFIVEFPKSRRNVTVEQLKALREELDESILPVGVFVNAPVELPAQLLNEGTIALAQLHGQEDENYIRQLKTMTDQLLIKAFSIKTEADIKKAIRSEADYILLDQGAGGTGETFDWSLVPAIKRPWFLAGKQHRS
;
A
#
# COMPACT_ATOMS: atom_id res chain seq x y z
N MET A 1 -16.98 11.18 3.70
CA MET A 1 -16.87 10.31 4.90
C MET A 1 -15.53 9.58 5.02
N ARG A 2 -14.89 9.16 3.93
CA ARG A 2 -13.59 8.43 3.98
C ARG A 2 -12.39 9.28 4.39
N GLU A 3 -12.34 10.55 4.03
CA GLU A 3 -11.30 11.49 4.50
C GLU A 3 -11.26 11.68 6.02
N GLN A 4 -12.39 11.54 6.71
CA GLN A 4 -12.44 11.67 8.17
C GLN A 4 -11.81 10.47 8.89
N GLN A 5 -11.82 9.27 8.30
CA GLN A 5 -11.15 8.10 8.87
C GLN A 5 -9.62 8.17 8.73
N LEU A 6 -9.12 8.99 7.81
CA LEU A 6 -7.70 9.18 7.57
C LEU A 6 -7.12 10.42 8.26
N LYS A 7 -7.96 11.22 8.93
CA LYS A 7 -7.49 12.38 9.72
C LYS A 7 -6.59 11.93 10.87
N HIS A 8 -5.46 12.57 10.95
CA HIS A 8 -4.37 12.39 11.87
C HIS A 8 -4.82 12.26 13.33
N GLY A 9 -5.10 11.02 13.74
CA GLY A 9 -5.11 10.67 15.15
C GLY A 9 -3.66 10.54 15.63
N SER A 10 -3.41 10.78 16.90
CA SER A 10 -2.10 10.77 17.55
C SER A 10 -1.45 9.37 17.63
N ARG A 11 -2.00 8.33 16.98
CA ARG A 11 -1.48 6.96 17.02
C ARG A 11 -0.89 6.50 15.69
N THR A 12 0.12 5.65 15.76
CA THR A 12 0.66 4.92 14.61
C THR A 12 -0.41 3.99 14.03
N ARG A 13 -0.56 4.01 12.70
CA ARG A 13 -1.45 3.10 11.97
C ARG A 13 -0.69 1.88 11.48
N ILE A 14 -1.36 0.75 11.44
CA ILE A 14 -0.78 -0.54 11.07
C ILE A 14 -1.44 -1.05 9.79
N LYS A 15 -0.60 -1.47 8.85
CA LYS A 15 -1.01 -2.19 7.64
C LYS A 15 -0.41 -3.60 7.66
N ILE A 16 -1.26 -4.62 7.54
CA ILE A 16 -0.86 -6.01 7.32
C ILE A 16 -1.04 -6.32 5.84
N CYS A 17 0.02 -6.82 5.18
CA CYS A 17 0.06 -6.95 3.73
C CYS A 17 0.40 -8.37 3.27
N GLY A 18 -0.20 -8.76 2.14
CA GLY A 18 0.06 -10.04 1.49
C GLY A 18 -0.89 -11.14 1.95
N LEU A 19 -2.13 -10.79 2.20
CA LEU A 19 -3.21 -11.71 2.57
C LEU A 19 -3.69 -12.48 1.34
N THR A 20 -3.87 -13.79 1.48
CA THR A 20 -4.22 -14.68 0.35
C THR A 20 -5.31 -15.70 0.66
N ARG A 21 -5.63 -15.92 1.94
CA ARG A 21 -6.50 -17.00 2.37
C ARG A 21 -7.56 -16.51 3.36
N PRO A 22 -8.71 -17.21 3.47
CA PRO A 22 -9.73 -16.90 4.47
C PRO A 22 -9.17 -16.89 5.91
N GLU A 23 -8.23 -17.78 6.25
CA GLU A 23 -7.61 -17.83 7.56
C GLU A 23 -6.79 -16.57 7.87
N ASP A 24 -6.17 -15.97 6.83
CA ASP A 24 -5.47 -14.70 6.96
C ASP A 24 -6.46 -13.57 7.31
N ILE A 25 -7.65 -13.58 6.70
CA ILE A 25 -8.72 -12.61 6.98
C ILE A 25 -9.25 -12.77 8.41
N GLN A 26 -9.46 -14.00 8.87
CA GLN A 26 -9.87 -14.25 10.26
C GLN A 26 -8.85 -13.69 11.26
N ALA A 27 -7.55 -13.94 11.03
CA ALA A 27 -6.49 -13.41 11.87
C ALA A 27 -6.44 -11.87 11.86
N VAL A 28 -6.60 -11.27 10.70
CA VAL A 28 -6.62 -9.81 10.53
C VAL A 28 -7.83 -9.19 11.19
N ASN A 29 -9.02 -9.81 11.07
CA ASN A 29 -10.23 -9.34 11.74
C ASN A 29 -10.11 -9.38 13.27
N GLN A 30 -9.37 -10.34 13.82
CA GLN A 30 -9.05 -10.39 15.26
C GLN A 30 -8.04 -9.32 15.67
N ALA A 31 -6.98 -9.13 14.87
CA ALA A 31 -5.92 -8.17 15.14
C ALA A 31 -6.34 -6.70 14.96
N LYS A 32 -7.36 -6.46 14.14
CA LYS A 32 -7.92 -5.13 13.83
C LYS A 32 -6.87 -4.08 13.45
N PRO A 33 -6.02 -4.32 12.42
CA PRO A 33 -5.16 -3.29 11.88
C PRO A 33 -6.00 -2.21 11.18
N ASP A 34 -5.38 -1.08 10.86
CA ASP A 34 -6.06 -0.04 10.09
C ASP A 34 -6.24 -0.41 8.62
N PHE A 35 -5.30 -1.19 8.07
CA PHE A 35 -5.27 -1.55 6.66
C PHE A 35 -4.93 -3.02 6.45
N ALA A 36 -5.58 -3.62 5.44
CA ALA A 36 -5.32 -4.98 4.97
C ALA A 36 -4.90 -4.94 3.49
N GLY A 37 -3.70 -5.43 3.16
CA GLY A 37 -3.11 -5.37 1.83
C GLY A 37 -3.18 -6.69 1.07
N PHE A 38 -3.52 -6.60 -0.22
CA PHE A 38 -3.63 -7.71 -1.16
C PHE A 38 -2.79 -7.41 -2.40
N ILE A 39 -1.92 -8.33 -2.80
CA ILE A 39 -1.13 -8.20 -4.03
C ILE A 39 -1.97 -8.73 -5.19
N VAL A 40 -2.41 -7.85 -6.07
CA VAL A 40 -3.43 -8.13 -7.07
C VAL A 40 -2.83 -8.34 -8.45
N GLU A 41 -3.19 -9.44 -9.11
CA GLU A 41 -2.81 -9.76 -10.51
C GLU A 41 -1.29 -9.64 -10.77
N PHE A 42 -0.48 -10.10 -9.82
CA PHE A 42 0.97 -10.18 -9.96
C PHE A 42 1.49 -11.59 -9.68
N PRO A 43 1.38 -12.53 -10.64
CA PRO A 43 1.68 -13.96 -10.46
C PRO A 43 3.13 -14.28 -10.04
N LYS A 44 4.07 -13.34 -10.25
CA LYS A 44 5.45 -13.47 -9.76
C LYS A 44 5.55 -13.46 -8.23
N SER A 45 4.56 -12.92 -7.54
CA SER A 45 4.49 -12.96 -6.08
C SER A 45 3.83 -14.25 -5.61
N ARG A 46 4.42 -14.91 -4.60
CA ARG A 46 3.79 -16.04 -3.92
C ARG A 46 2.53 -15.65 -3.14
N ARG A 47 2.32 -14.35 -2.92
CA ARG A 47 1.18 -13.77 -2.23
C ARG A 47 0.21 -13.07 -3.19
N ASN A 48 0.25 -13.48 -4.45
CA ASN A 48 -0.68 -12.98 -5.47
C ASN A 48 -2.09 -13.48 -5.20
N VAL A 49 -3.07 -12.62 -5.44
CA VAL A 49 -4.50 -12.96 -5.56
C VAL A 49 -5.04 -12.47 -6.90
N THR A 50 -5.99 -13.21 -7.47
CA THR A 50 -6.76 -12.72 -8.61
C THR A 50 -7.81 -11.71 -8.15
N VAL A 51 -8.43 -11.00 -9.08
CA VAL A 51 -9.56 -10.09 -8.77
C VAL A 51 -10.71 -10.83 -8.09
N GLU A 52 -11.04 -12.05 -8.56
CA GLU A 52 -12.10 -12.87 -7.98
C GLU A 52 -11.77 -13.28 -6.54
N GLN A 53 -10.54 -13.71 -6.30
CA GLN A 53 -10.07 -14.05 -4.95
C GLN A 53 -10.09 -12.83 -4.03
N LEU A 54 -9.63 -11.67 -4.51
CA LEU A 54 -9.70 -10.41 -3.76
C LEU A 54 -11.14 -10.09 -3.35
N LYS A 55 -12.09 -10.17 -4.28
CA LYS A 55 -13.50 -9.89 -4.01
C LYS A 55 -14.06 -10.83 -2.94
N ALA A 56 -13.78 -12.12 -3.04
CA ALA A 56 -14.20 -13.10 -2.04
C ALA A 56 -13.60 -12.82 -0.64
N LEU A 57 -12.29 -12.54 -0.57
CA LEU A 57 -11.63 -12.22 0.70
C LEU A 57 -12.14 -10.89 1.29
N ARG A 58 -12.50 -9.94 0.42
CA ARG A 58 -13.03 -8.63 0.85
C ARG A 58 -14.40 -8.76 1.51
N GLU A 59 -15.25 -9.71 1.08
CA GLU A 59 -16.55 -9.96 1.70
C GLU A 59 -16.44 -10.41 3.15
N GLU A 60 -15.37 -11.12 3.51
CA GLU A 60 -15.11 -11.60 4.87
C GLU A 60 -14.36 -10.58 5.74
N LEU A 61 -13.79 -9.53 5.15
CA LEU A 61 -13.01 -8.53 5.87
C LEU A 61 -13.90 -7.60 6.70
N ASP A 62 -13.56 -7.40 7.97
CA ASP A 62 -14.25 -6.46 8.86
C ASP A 62 -14.31 -5.06 8.23
N GLU A 63 -15.47 -4.42 8.26
CA GLU A 63 -15.73 -3.12 7.62
C GLU A 63 -14.88 -1.97 8.21
N SER A 64 -14.38 -2.11 9.43
CA SER A 64 -13.49 -1.14 10.05
C SER A 64 -12.07 -1.15 9.49
N ILE A 65 -11.69 -2.20 8.73
CA ILE A 65 -10.36 -2.39 8.16
C ILE A 65 -10.39 -1.95 6.68
N LEU A 66 -9.51 -1.02 6.31
CA LEU A 66 -9.45 -0.49 4.95
C LEU A 66 -8.66 -1.43 4.03
N PRO A 67 -9.29 -1.98 2.96
CA PRO A 67 -8.60 -2.84 2.00
C PRO A 67 -7.69 -2.02 1.08
N VAL A 68 -6.45 -2.47 0.92
CA VAL A 68 -5.44 -1.87 0.03
C VAL A 68 -5.07 -2.86 -1.07
N GLY A 69 -5.31 -2.52 -2.32
CA GLY A 69 -4.79 -3.27 -3.47
C GLY A 69 -3.34 -2.85 -3.74
N VAL A 70 -2.43 -3.82 -3.82
CA VAL A 70 -1.04 -3.60 -4.18
C VAL A 70 -0.82 -4.05 -5.61
N PHE A 71 -0.35 -3.14 -6.45
CA PHE A 71 -0.14 -3.33 -7.89
C PHE A 71 1.33 -3.15 -8.25
N VAL A 72 1.80 -3.94 -9.19
CA VAL A 72 3.16 -3.86 -9.74
C VAL A 72 3.08 -3.75 -11.25
N ASN A 73 3.24 -2.55 -11.78
CA ASN A 73 3.17 -2.23 -13.22
C ASN A 73 1.87 -2.73 -13.89
N ALA A 74 0.75 -2.67 -13.19
CA ALA A 74 -0.54 -3.04 -13.73
C ALA A 74 -1.04 -1.99 -14.76
N PRO A 75 -1.88 -2.39 -15.73
CA PRO A 75 -2.61 -1.41 -16.55
C PRO A 75 -3.41 -0.47 -15.63
N VAL A 76 -3.43 0.83 -15.93
CA VAL A 76 -4.02 1.86 -15.06
C VAL A 76 -5.53 1.65 -14.81
N GLU A 77 -6.21 0.99 -15.74
CA GLU A 77 -7.62 0.65 -15.66
C GLU A 77 -7.94 -0.29 -14.50
N LEU A 78 -7.02 -1.21 -14.17
CA LEU A 78 -7.25 -2.21 -13.13
C LEU A 78 -7.38 -1.59 -11.73
N PRO A 79 -6.40 -0.82 -11.21
CA PRO A 79 -6.59 -0.15 -9.93
C PRO A 79 -7.72 0.86 -9.95
N ALA A 80 -7.95 1.59 -11.07
CA ALA A 80 -9.06 2.53 -11.19
C ALA A 80 -10.42 1.84 -11.03
N GLN A 81 -10.62 0.70 -11.70
CA GLN A 81 -11.85 -0.07 -11.60
C GLN A 81 -12.10 -0.53 -10.16
N LEU A 82 -11.12 -1.17 -9.52
CA LEU A 82 -11.27 -1.73 -8.17
C LEU A 82 -11.51 -0.64 -7.10
N LEU A 83 -10.91 0.54 -7.29
CA LEU A 83 -11.17 1.72 -6.45
C LEU A 83 -12.60 2.25 -6.63
N ASN A 84 -13.04 2.40 -7.88
CA ASN A 84 -14.36 2.96 -8.19
C ASN A 84 -15.51 2.01 -7.84
N GLU A 85 -15.28 0.69 -7.94
CA GLU A 85 -16.23 -0.33 -7.46
C GLU A 85 -16.29 -0.41 -5.91
N GLY A 86 -15.30 0.15 -5.20
CA GLY A 86 -15.19 0.06 -3.75
C GLY A 86 -14.67 -1.30 -3.25
N THR A 87 -14.14 -2.13 -4.13
CA THR A 87 -13.48 -3.40 -3.76
C THR A 87 -12.25 -3.13 -2.91
N ILE A 88 -11.50 -2.08 -3.23
CA ILE A 88 -10.39 -1.55 -2.42
C ILE A 88 -10.66 -0.09 -2.06
N ALA A 89 -10.11 0.35 -0.93
CA ALA A 89 -10.20 1.72 -0.46
C ALA A 89 -9.01 2.58 -0.90
N LEU A 90 -7.83 1.96 -1.05
CA LEU A 90 -6.60 2.60 -1.52
C LEU A 90 -5.90 1.68 -2.52
N ALA A 91 -5.19 2.28 -3.49
CA ALA A 91 -4.28 1.55 -4.37
C ALA A 91 -2.83 1.90 -4.00
N GLN A 92 -2.02 0.87 -3.76
CA GLN A 92 -0.58 0.98 -3.54
C GLN A 92 0.16 0.57 -4.82
N LEU A 93 0.89 1.50 -5.40
CA LEU A 93 1.71 1.32 -6.59
C LEU A 93 3.14 0.94 -6.17
N HIS A 94 3.53 -0.30 -6.39
CA HIS A 94 4.77 -0.89 -5.86
C HIS A 94 5.77 -1.30 -6.94
N GLY A 95 5.54 -0.93 -8.18
CA GLY A 95 6.42 -1.16 -9.32
C GLY A 95 7.15 0.09 -9.78
N GLN A 96 7.31 0.21 -11.10
CA GLN A 96 7.98 1.32 -11.76
C GLN A 96 7.01 2.42 -12.22
N GLU A 97 5.78 2.43 -11.68
CA GLU A 97 4.78 3.44 -11.99
C GLU A 97 5.36 4.84 -11.68
N ASP A 98 5.40 5.68 -12.69
CA ASP A 98 5.94 7.04 -12.61
C ASP A 98 4.85 8.08 -12.29
N GLU A 99 5.23 9.35 -12.23
CA GLU A 99 4.28 10.45 -11.99
C GLU A 99 3.23 10.60 -13.09
N ASN A 100 3.54 10.20 -14.34
CA ASN A 100 2.56 10.19 -15.42
C ASN A 100 1.47 9.16 -15.19
N TYR A 101 1.85 7.96 -14.73
CA TYR A 101 0.89 6.92 -14.33
C TYR A 101 -0.01 7.41 -13.19
N ILE A 102 0.58 8.03 -12.17
CA ILE A 102 -0.16 8.56 -11.01
C ILE A 102 -1.17 9.62 -11.47
N ARG A 103 -0.75 10.58 -12.30
CA ARG A 103 -1.64 11.61 -12.85
C ARG A 103 -2.77 10.99 -13.67
N GLN A 104 -2.47 10.02 -14.54
CA GLN A 104 -3.48 9.34 -15.34
C GLN A 104 -4.48 8.62 -14.42
N LEU A 105 -4.04 7.88 -13.42
CA LEU A 105 -4.92 7.21 -12.47
C LEU A 105 -5.80 8.22 -11.72
N LYS A 106 -5.26 9.37 -11.32
CA LYS A 106 -6.02 10.45 -10.66
C LYS A 106 -7.07 11.11 -11.56
N THR A 107 -6.99 10.99 -12.89
CA THR A 107 -8.09 11.40 -13.77
C THR A 107 -9.24 10.40 -13.82
N MET A 108 -9.00 9.16 -13.39
CA MET A 108 -9.97 8.06 -13.44
C MET A 108 -10.66 7.79 -12.10
N THR A 109 -10.10 8.28 -10.99
CA THR A 109 -10.62 8.07 -9.64
C THR A 109 -10.22 9.19 -8.69
N ASP A 110 -11.11 9.52 -7.75
CA ASP A 110 -10.86 10.45 -6.63
C ASP A 110 -10.36 9.73 -5.36
N GLN A 111 -10.09 8.42 -5.46
CA GLN A 111 -9.64 7.64 -4.31
C GLN A 111 -8.15 7.83 -4.04
N LEU A 112 -7.72 7.48 -2.82
CA LEU A 112 -6.36 7.74 -2.34
C LEU A 112 -5.35 6.73 -2.89
N LEU A 113 -4.18 7.25 -3.24
CA LEU A 113 -3.08 6.50 -3.82
C LEU A 113 -1.86 6.51 -2.88
N ILE A 114 -1.22 5.34 -2.76
CA ILE A 114 0.06 5.15 -2.08
C ILE A 114 1.11 4.84 -3.15
N LYS A 115 2.22 5.54 -3.19
CA LYS A 115 3.38 5.16 -4.03
C LYS A 115 4.50 4.64 -3.16
N ALA A 116 4.96 3.43 -3.44
CA ALA A 116 6.11 2.82 -2.79
C ALA A 116 7.41 3.24 -3.46
N PHE A 117 8.41 3.56 -2.65
CA PHE A 117 9.76 3.93 -3.06
C PHE A 117 10.78 3.06 -2.35
N SER A 118 11.69 2.47 -3.13
CA SER A 118 12.88 1.83 -2.57
C SER A 118 13.88 2.91 -2.17
N ILE A 119 14.20 2.98 -0.88
CA ILE A 119 15.04 4.03 -0.31
C ILE A 119 16.44 3.46 -0.03
N LYS A 120 17.41 3.97 -0.78
CA LYS A 120 18.84 3.65 -0.61
C LYS A 120 19.68 4.90 -0.37
N THR A 121 19.21 6.05 -0.85
CA THR A 121 19.94 7.32 -0.83
C THR A 121 19.03 8.48 -0.43
N GLU A 122 19.64 9.62 -0.07
CA GLU A 122 18.91 10.86 0.16
C GLU A 122 18.12 11.32 -1.10
N ALA A 123 18.65 11.04 -2.29
CA ALA A 123 17.94 11.36 -3.54
C ALA A 123 16.63 10.60 -3.69
N ASP A 124 16.57 9.35 -3.21
CA ASP A 124 15.35 8.55 -3.22
C ASP A 124 14.29 9.16 -2.29
N ILE A 125 14.67 9.63 -1.12
CA ILE A 125 13.78 10.37 -0.21
C ILE A 125 13.26 11.65 -0.85
N LYS A 126 14.12 12.44 -1.48
CA LYS A 126 13.72 13.67 -2.17
C LYS A 126 12.74 13.39 -3.31
N LYS A 127 12.95 12.29 -4.05
CA LYS A 127 12.02 11.82 -5.08
C LYS A 127 10.67 11.43 -4.47
N ALA A 128 10.67 10.66 -3.39
CA ALA A 128 9.46 10.23 -2.69
C ALA A 128 8.63 11.43 -2.18
N ILE A 129 9.28 12.41 -1.56
CA ILE A 129 8.62 13.62 -1.02
C ILE A 129 7.91 14.42 -2.13
N ARG A 130 8.44 14.42 -3.36
CA ARG A 130 7.89 15.16 -4.51
C ARG A 130 6.77 14.44 -5.24
N SER A 131 6.51 13.17 -4.92
CA SER A 131 5.46 12.40 -5.60
C SER A 131 4.08 13.04 -5.44
N GLU A 132 3.29 12.96 -6.50
CA GLU A 132 1.89 13.40 -6.53
C GLU A 132 0.92 12.39 -5.90
N ALA A 133 1.39 11.22 -5.46
CA ALA A 133 0.57 10.29 -4.69
C ALA A 133 0.15 10.90 -3.34
N ASP A 134 -0.99 10.48 -2.79
CA ASP A 134 -1.52 11.04 -1.52
C ASP A 134 -0.66 10.59 -0.33
N TYR A 135 -0.18 9.35 -0.39
CA TYR A 135 0.73 8.76 0.58
C TYR A 135 1.99 8.24 -0.11
N ILE A 136 3.10 8.26 0.60
CA ILE A 136 4.31 7.55 0.19
C ILE A 136 4.58 6.38 1.13
N LEU A 137 5.10 5.30 0.59
CA LEU A 137 5.60 4.16 1.36
C LEU A 137 7.10 4.04 1.13
N LEU A 138 7.85 4.06 2.22
CA LEU A 138 9.30 3.92 2.20
C LEU A 138 9.65 2.45 2.44
N ASP A 139 10.26 1.82 1.45
CA ASP A 139 10.73 0.44 1.51
C ASP A 139 12.25 0.40 1.48
N GLN A 140 12.86 -0.36 2.37
CA GLN A 140 14.32 -0.53 2.42
C GLN A 140 14.90 -1.35 1.25
N GLY A 141 14.03 -1.86 0.36
CA GLY A 141 14.42 -2.74 -0.74
C GLY A 141 14.67 -4.17 -0.29
N ALA A 142 15.17 -5.01 -1.21
CA ALA A 142 15.42 -6.43 -0.96
C ALA A 142 16.39 -6.59 0.21
N GLY A 143 15.87 -7.01 1.37
CA GLY A 143 16.70 -7.23 2.55
C GLY A 143 17.66 -8.38 2.32
N GLY A 144 18.78 -8.29 2.96
CA GLY A 144 19.89 -9.26 2.92
C GLY A 144 21.25 -8.60 3.01
N THR A 145 21.33 -7.27 2.89
CA THR A 145 22.60 -6.53 2.94
C THR A 145 23.03 -6.13 4.35
N GLY A 146 22.18 -6.35 5.38
CA GLY A 146 22.49 -5.93 6.74
C GLY A 146 22.51 -4.41 6.95
N GLU A 147 22.21 -3.63 5.92
CA GLU A 147 22.16 -2.17 6.01
C GLU A 147 20.89 -1.75 6.74
N THR A 148 21.06 -0.99 7.81
CA THR A 148 19.98 -0.36 8.56
C THR A 148 19.50 0.88 7.83
N PHE A 149 18.18 1.12 7.85
CA PHE A 149 17.60 2.37 7.34
C PHE A 149 18.21 3.58 8.04
N ASP A 150 18.69 4.54 7.27
CA ASP A 150 19.20 5.80 7.83
C ASP A 150 18.03 6.67 8.29
N TRP A 151 17.71 6.56 9.57
CA TRP A 151 16.65 7.31 10.23
C TRP A 151 16.88 8.83 10.23
N SER A 152 18.10 9.29 9.99
CA SER A 152 18.41 10.72 9.88
C SER A 152 17.73 11.39 8.69
N LEU A 153 17.33 10.60 7.68
CA LEU A 153 16.63 11.08 6.49
C LEU A 153 15.12 11.33 6.73
N VAL A 154 14.52 10.71 7.74
CA VAL A 154 13.07 10.74 8.01
C VAL A 154 12.54 12.09 8.53
N PRO A 155 13.24 12.87 9.37
CA PRO A 155 12.72 14.13 9.93
C PRO A 155 12.28 15.17 8.90
N ALA A 156 12.77 15.07 7.66
CA ALA A 156 12.42 15.99 6.58
C ALA A 156 11.05 15.73 5.93
N ILE A 157 10.36 14.63 6.28
CA ILE A 157 9.11 14.23 5.65
C ILE A 157 7.93 14.86 6.39
N LYS A 158 7.29 15.86 5.77
CA LYS A 158 6.14 16.59 6.33
C LYS A 158 4.78 16.10 5.82
N ARG A 159 4.75 15.01 5.06
CA ARG A 159 3.53 14.43 4.48
C ARG A 159 3.24 13.06 5.09
N PRO A 160 2.00 12.53 4.97
CA PRO A 160 1.69 11.18 5.45
C PRO A 160 2.54 10.12 4.72
N TRP A 161 3.10 9.17 5.47
CA TRP A 161 3.94 8.12 4.93
C TRP A 161 3.82 6.81 5.71
N PHE A 162 4.15 5.71 5.03
CA PHE A 162 4.27 4.38 5.60
C PHE A 162 5.74 3.94 5.60
N LEU A 163 6.11 3.19 6.60
CA LEU A 163 7.39 2.46 6.63
C LEU A 163 7.11 0.98 6.40
N ALA A 164 7.68 0.40 5.34
CA ALA A 164 7.66 -1.03 5.13
C ALA A 164 8.79 -1.67 5.93
N GLY A 165 8.43 -2.57 6.85
CA GLY A 165 9.36 -3.37 7.63
C GLY A 165 9.37 -4.82 7.15
N LYS A 166 10.53 -5.48 7.08
CA LYS A 166 10.60 -6.93 7.00
C LYS A 166 10.22 -7.52 8.35
N GLN A 167 9.21 -8.38 8.35
CA GLN A 167 9.02 -9.29 9.46
C GLN A 167 10.13 -10.35 9.37
N HIS A 168 11.09 -10.30 10.30
CA HIS A 168 11.93 -11.44 10.59
C HIS A 168 11.02 -12.51 11.20
N ARG A 169 10.80 -13.62 10.49
CA ARG A 169 10.39 -14.84 11.13
C ARG A 169 11.62 -15.36 11.90
N SER A 170 11.61 -15.23 13.21
CA SER A 170 12.45 -16.02 14.09
C SER A 170 12.02 -17.48 14.05
#